data_4020279e31a68068b69e322bf7ea7e57
#
_entry.id   4020279e31a68068b69e322bf7ea7e57
#
_cell.length_a   1.000
_cell.length_b   1.000
_cell.length_c   1.000
_cell.angle_alpha   90.00
_cell.angle_beta   90.00
_cell.angle_gamma   90.00
#
_symmetry.space_group_name_H-M   'P 1'
#
loop_
_entity.id
_entity.type
_entity.pdbx_description
1 polymer ?
#
loop_
_entity_poly.entity_id
_entity_poly.type
_entity_poly.pdbx_seq_one_letter_code
_entity_poly.pdbx_strand_id
1 'polypeptide(L)' 'MSRIVADQAMQAMIKNGRELEKFDSPAPWVLVDENNSVLAIYEQSASGRAKPSVVMANAVS' A
#
# COMPACT_ATOMS: atom_id res chain seq x y z
N MET A 1 -7.78 9.41 -5.59
CA MET A 1 -7.06 8.27 -4.99
C MET A 1 -6.35 8.75 -3.74
N SER A 2 -6.55 8.05 -2.64
CA SER A 2 -5.97 8.46 -1.37
C SER A 2 -4.51 8.05 -1.27
N ARG A 3 -3.67 8.95 -0.78
CA ARG A 3 -2.24 8.67 -0.65
C ARG A 3 -1.91 8.39 0.82
N ILE A 4 -1.26 7.26 1.04
CA ILE A 4 -0.89 6.82 2.38
C ILE A 4 0.63 6.73 2.45
N VAL A 5 1.23 7.41 3.43
CA VAL A 5 2.68 7.32 3.63
C VAL A 5 2.96 6.09 4.47
N ALA A 6 3.76 5.19 3.94
CA ALA A 6 4.08 3.92 4.60
C ALA A 6 5.35 4.08 5.41
N ASP A 7 5.30 3.69 6.69
CA ASP A 7 6.50 3.61 7.51
C ASP A 7 7.27 2.32 7.16
N GLN A 8 8.41 2.11 7.83
CA GLN A 8 9.26 0.98 7.49
C GLN A 8 8.57 -0.36 7.70
N ALA A 9 7.79 -0.48 8.76
CA ALA A 9 7.07 -1.73 9.02
C ALA A 9 6.04 -2.00 7.92
N MET A 10 5.32 -0.98 7.52
CA MET A 10 4.33 -1.13 6.46
C MET A 10 5.00 -1.41 5.12
N GLN A 11 6.14 -0.76 4.86
CA GLN A 11 6.90 -1.02 3.63
C GLN A 11 7.33 -2.47 3.53
N ALA A 12 7.71 -3.09 4.64
CA ALA A 12 8.08 -4.49 4.65
C ALA A 12 6.88 -5.38 4.30
N MET A 13 5.71 -5.04 4.80
CA MET A 13 4.50 -5.79 4.50
C MET A 13 4.12 -5.65 3.03
N ILE A 14 4.24 -4.44 2.48
CA ILE A 14 3.97 -4.19 1.07
C ILE A 14 4.91 -5.01 0.20
N LYS A 15 6.18 -5.04 0.56
CA LYS A 15 7.19 -5.77 -0.20
C LYS A 15 6.88 -7.26 -0.27
N ASN A 16 6.25 -7.79 0.77
CA ASN A 16 5.87 -9.19 0.83
C ASN A 16 4.47 -9.46 0.28
N GLY A 17 3.82 -8.43 -0.26
CA GLY A 17 2.50 -8.57 -0.85
C GLY A 17 1.41 -8.89 0.15
N ARG A 18 1.56 -8.46 1.40
CA ARG A 18 0.62 -8.78 2.46
C ARG A 18 -0.57 -7.83 2.45
N GLU A 19 -1.71 -8.34 2.90
CA GLU A 19 -2.86 -7.50 3.13
C GLU A 19 -2.63 -6.60 4.34
N LEU A 20 -3.21 -5.42 4.28
CA LEU A 20 -3.14 -4.46 5.37
C LEU A 20 -4.54 -4.22 5.91
N GLU A 21 -4.61 -3.60 7.09
CA GLU A 21 -5.89 -3.20 7.63
C GLU A 21 -6.45 -2.05 6.79
N LYS A 22 -7.78 -1.96 6.79
CA LYS A 22 -8.45 -0.91 6.05
C LYS A 22 -8.02 0.47 6.58
N PHE A 23 -7.79 1.39 5.65
CA PHE A 23 -7.45 2.76 6.00
C PHE A 23 -8.71 3.59 6.20
N ASP A 24 -8.56 4.75 6.85
CA ASP A 24 -9.70 5.62 7.14
C ASP A 24 -10.25 6.33 5.91
N SER A 25 -9.47 6.40 4.86
CA SER A 25 -9.90 7.04 3.63
C SER A 25 -10.50 6.01 2.67
N PRO A 26 -11.25 6.46 1.65
CA PRO A 26 -11.83 5.52 0.69
C PRO A 26 -10.78 4.92 -0.24
N ALA A 27 -11.01 3.68 -0.62
CA ALA A 27 -10.19 3.00 -1.61
C ALA A 27 -10.41 3.62 -2.99
N PRO A 28 -9.48 3.46 -3.92
CA PRO A 28 -8.17 2.80 -3.76
C PRO A 28 -7.14 3.67 -3.05
N TRP A 29 -6.09 3.02 -2.53
CA TRP A 29 -5.04 3.73 -1.81
C TRP A 29 -3.72 3.61 -2.55
N VAL A 30 -3.00 4.74 -2.68
CA VAL A 30 -1.63 4.76 -3.20
C VAL A 30 -0.69 4.78 -2.01
N LEU A 31 0.14 3.77 -1.89
CA LEU A 31 1.10 3.68 -0.79
C LEU A 31 2.43 4.26 -1.27
N VAL A 32 2.94 5.23 -0.53
CA VAL A 32 4.18 5.93 -0.90
C VAL A 32 5.15 5.89 0.28
N ASP A 33 6.44 6.07 -0.01
CA ASP A 33 7.44 6.21 1.04
C ASP A 33 7.57 7.68 1.44
N GLU A 34 8.52 7.96 2.33
CA GLU A 34 8.71 9.32 2.82
C GLU A 34 9.22 10.28 1.74
N ASN A 35 9.73 9.75 0.65
CA ASN A 35 10.14 10.54 -0.50
C ASN A 35 9.03 10.71 -1.53
N ASN A 36 7.83 10.27 -1.18
CA ASN A 36 6.66 10.36 -2.05
C ASN A 36 6.77 9.46 -3.28
N SER A 37 7.59 8.43 -3.21
CA SER A 37 7.71 7.45 -4.29
C SER A 37 6.64 6.38 -4.12
N VAL A 38 5.96 6.04 -5.21
CA VAL A 38 4.87 5.07 -5.17
C VAL A 38 5.43 3.67 -4.94
N LEU A 39 4.96 3.02 -3.89
CA LEU A 39 5.37 1.66 -3.56
C LEU A 39 4.36 0.63 -4.07
N ALA A 40 3.09 0.94 -3.96
CA ALA A 40 2.05 0.01 -4.35
C ALA A 40 0.71 0.72 -4.45
N ILE A 41 -0.23 0.09 -5.12
CA ILE A 41 -1.63 0.53 -5.13
C ILE A 41 -2.43 -0.59 -4.47
N TYR A 42 -3.20 -0.23 -3.45
CA TYR A 42 -4.03 -1.16 -2.72
C TYR A 42 -5.50 -0.87 -2.97
N GLU A 43 -6.30 -1.90 -2.96
CA GLU A 43 -7.75 -1.80 -3.11
C GLU A 43 -8.44 -2.50 -1.97
N GLN A 44 -9.70 -2.20 -1.77
CA GLN A 44 -10.49 -2.85 -0.74
C GLN A 44 -10.87 -4.25 -1.20
N SER A 45 -10.60 -5.24 -0.35
CA SER A 45 -10.93 -6.62 -0.66
C SER A 45 -12.38 -6.91 -0.26
N ALA A 46 -12.85 -8.08 -0.61
CA ALA A 46 -14.20 -8.51 -0.25
C ALA A 46 -14.38 -8.59 1.27
N SER A 47 -13.30 -8.82 2.01
CA SER A 47 -13.34 -8.87 3.47
C SER A 47 -13.29 -7.49 4.10
N GLY A 48 -13.11 -6.43 3.30
CA GLY A 48 -12.99 -5.07 3.80
C GLY A 48 -11.57 -4.64 4.09
N ARG A 49 -10.60 -5.53 3.96
CA ARG A 49 -9.21 -5.20 4.20
C ARG A 49 -8.57 -4.62 2.93
N ALA A 50 -7.41 -4.01 3.10
CA ALA A 50 -6.66 -3.48 1.96
C ALA A 50 -5.79 -4.60 1.39
N LYS A 51 -5.94 -4.88 0.11
CA LYS A 51 -5.15 -5.90 -0.56
C LYS A 51 -4.33 -5.28 -1.69
N PRO A 52 -3.14 -5.80 -1.98
CA PRO A 52 -2.33 -5.24 -3.05
C PRO A 52 -2.96 -5.51 -4.42
N SER A 53 -3.08 -4.45 -5.20
CA SER A 53 -3.52 -4.55 -6.58
C SER A 53 -2.30 -4.52 -7.50
N VAL A 54 -1.39 -3.56 -7.25
CA VAL A 54 -0.13 -3.43 -7.98
C VAL A 54 0.96 -3.17 -6.96
N VAL A 55 2.06 -3.90 -7.05
CA VAL A 55 3.21 -3.71 -6.17
C VAL A 55 4.41 -3.37 -7.04
N MET A 56 5.05 -2.25 -6.73
CA MET A 56 6.21 -1.77 -7.46
C MET A 56 7.50 -2.05 -6.69
N ALA A 57 7.64 -3.29 -6.27
CA ALA A 57 8.75 -3.68 -5.41
C ALA A 57 10.11 -3.48 -6.07
N ASN A 58 10.16 -3.55 -7.37
CA ASN A 58 11.41 -3.34 -8.09
C ASN A 58 11.95 -1.93 -7.93
N ALA A 59 11.12 -1.00 -7.52
CA ALA A 59 11.54 0.37 -7.34
C ALA A 59 12.50 0.55 -6.18
N VAL A 60 12.62 -0.46 -5.33
CA VAL A 60 13.49 -0.38 -4.16
C VAL A 60 14.85 -0.96 -4.36
N SER A 61 15.10 -1.53 -5.46
CA SER A 61 16.42 -2.11 -5.71
C SER A 61 17.50 -1.07 -5.94
#